data_5e27ae8b30b84aa9c3f7fa22a1a49053
#
_entry.id   5e27ae8b30b84aa9c3f7fa22a1a49053
#
_cell.length_a   1.000
_cell.length_b   1.000
_cell.length_c   1.000
_cell.angle_alpha   90.00
_cell.angle_beta   90.00
_cell.angle_gamma   90.00
#
_symmetry.space_group_name_H-M   'P 1'
#
loop_
_entity.id
_entity.type
_entity.pdbx_description
1 polymer ?
#
loop_
_entity_poly.entity_id
_entity_poly.type
_entity_poly.pdbx_seq_one_letter_code
_entity_poly.pdbx_strand_id
1 'polypeptide(L)'
;MKKHLARIAIFSAIIFAYSVHASAQIYVNVRPAPPVIVRSAPPTPDHVWIGEEWEARDGVYVHTGGHWAMPPHRGFIWIGGHWSRRRGGWYWIPGHWRHR
;
A
#
# COMPACT_ATOMS: atom_id res chain seq x y z
N MET A 1 40.31 -18.92 11.33
CA MET A 1 40.00 -17.51 11.63
C MET A 1 39.37 -16.78 10.45
N LYS A 2 39.93 -16.88 9.27
CA LYS A 2 39.39 -16.19 8.09
C LYS A 2 37.96 -16.64 7.72
N LYS A 3 37.60 -17.87 8.01
CA LYS A 3 36.28 -18.44 7.71
C LYS A 3 35.15 -17.79 8.50
N HIS A 4 35.42 -17.30 9.70
CA HIS A 4 34.41 -16.67 10.54
C HIS A 4 33.99 -15.29 10.05
N LEU A 5 34.93 -14.54 9.48
CA LEU A 5 34.63 -13.21 8.94
C LEU A 5 33.71 -13.29 7.72
N ALA A 6 33.89 -14.30 6.86
CA ALA A 6 33.03 -14.48 5.70
C ALA A 6 31.58 -14.77 6.09
N ARG A 7 31.37 -15.57 7.13
CA ARG A 7 30.03 -15.88 7.62
C ARG A 7 29.30 -14.67 8.15
N ILE A 8 29.98 -13.80 8.88
CA ILE A 8 29.41 -12.58 9.43
C ILE A 8 28.98 -11.65 8.29
N ALA A 9 29.77 -11.53 7.24
CA ALA A 9 29.46 -10.67 6.10
C ALA A 9 28.17 -11.12 5.40
N ILE A 10 27.98 -12.42 5.20
CA ILE A 10 26.78 -12.97 4.55
C ILE A 10 25.54 -12.69 5.40
N PHE A 11 25.62 -12.83 6.69
CA PHE A 11 24.50 -12.57 7.60
C PHE A 11 24.07 -11.10 7.57
N SER A 12 25.03 -10.18 7.54
CA SER A 12 24.74 -8.75 7.45
C SER A 12 24.04 -8.39 6.16
N ALA A 13 24.41 -9.02 5.04
CA ALA A 13 23.77 -8.77 3.75
C ALA A 13 22.30 -9.18 3.75
N ILE A 14 21.94 -10.27 4.42
CA ILE A 14 20.55 -10.73 4.51
C ILE A 14 19.70 -9.73 5.30
N ILE A 15 20.21 -9.23 6.43
CA ILE A 15 19.51 -8.24 7.25
C ILE A 15 19.29 -6.95 6.46
N PHE A 16 20.27 -6.51 5.70
CA PHE A 16 20.16 -5.30 4.90
C PHE A 16 19.09 -5.43 3.82
N ALA A 17 18.96 -6.60 3.20
CA ALA A 17 17.93 -6.82 2.18
C ALA A 17 16.52 -6.68 2.75
N TYR A 18 16.29 -7.08 3.98
CA TYR A 18 14.99 -6.93 4.63
C TYR A 18 14.59 -5.47 4.84
N SER A 19 15.52 -4.61 5.18
CA SER A 19 15.20 -3.21 5.47
C SER A 19 14.84 -2.41 4.21
N VAL A 20 15.19 -2.87 3.01
CA VAL A 20 14.89 -2.16 1.76
C VAL A 20 13.41 -2.19 1.41
N HIS A 21 12.65 -3.17 1.92
CA HIS A 21 11.23 -3.29 1.61
C HIS A 21 10.32 -2.43 2.49
N ALA A 22 10.86 -1.74 3.50
CA ALA A 22 10.05 -1.11 4.54
C ALA A 22 9.47 0.26 4.17
N SER A 23 9.84 0.87 3.05
CA SER A 23 9.34 2.20 2.71
C SER A 23 9.31 2.41 1.21
N ALA A 24 8.14 2.27 0.62
CA ALA A 24 7.95 2.43 -0.81
C ALA A 24 7.10 3.65 -1.14
N GLN A 25 7.34 4.78 -0.43
CA GLN A 25 6.63 6.00 -0.73
C GLN A 25 7.27 6.69 -1.93
N ILE A 26 6.47 6.99 -2.95
CA ILE A 26 6.92 7.67 -4.15
C ILE A 26 6.12 8.94 -4.36
N TYR A 27 6.75 9.89 -5.05
CA TYR A 27 6.15 11.18 -5.39
C TYR A 27 5.93 11.25 -6.89
N VAL A 28 4.80 11.82 -7.30
CA VAL A 28 4.50 12.04 -8.71
C VAL A 28 4.14 13.51 -8.94
N ASN A 29 4.47 14.03 -10.11
CA ASN A 29 4.16 15.42 -10.46
C ASN A 29 2.67 15.60 -10.72
N VAL A 30 2.03 14.59 -11.28
CA VAL A 30 0.63 14.62 -11.63
C VAL A 30 -0.01 13.38 -11.01
N ARG A 31 -1.11 13.58 -10.30
CA ARG A 31 -1.85 12.46 -9.72
C ARG A 31 -2.42 11.61 -10.84
N PRO A 32 -2.19 10.27 -10.83
CA PRO A 32 -2.81 9.41 -11.83
C PRO A 32 -4.32 9.40 -11.65
N ALA A 33 -5.04 9.28 -12.75
CA ALA A 33 -6.49 9.15 -12.72
C ALA A 33 -6.86 7.69 -12.44
N PRO A 34 -7.80 7.42 -11.52
CA PRO A 34 -8.25 6.05 -11.32
C PRO A 34 -9.00 5.55 -12.54
N PRO A 35 -8.88 4.26 -12.87
CA PRO A 35 -9.66 3.69 -13.96
C PRO A 35 -11.14 3.70 -13.61
N VAL A 36 -12.00 3.75 -14.63
CA VAL A 36 -13.44 3.63 -14.43
C VAL A 36 -13.76 2.16 -14.17
N ILE A 37 -14.26 1.87 -12.98
CA ILE A 37 -14.61 0.51 -12.59
C ILE A 37 -16.10 0.47 -12.27
N VAL A 38 -16.81 -0.45 -12.92
CA VAL A 38 -18.24 -0.62 -12.69
C VAL A 38 -18.42 -1.26 -11.32
N ARG A 39 -19.19 -0.58 -10.48
CA ARG A 39 -19.47 -1.07 -9.15
C ARG A 39 -20.58 -2.11 -9.22
N SER A 40 -20.24 -3.36 -8.95
CA SER A 40 -21.21 -4.45 -8.88
C SER A 40 -22.02 -4.38 -7.59
N ALA A 41 -23.06 -5.23 -7.48
CA ALA A 41 -23.77 -5.36 -6.23
C ALA A 41 -22.86 -5.98 -5.16
N PRO A 42 -23.01 -5.59 -3.89
CA PRO A 42 -22.17 -6.18 -2.83
C PRO A 42 -22.49 -7.68 -2.67
N PRO A 43 -21.45 -8.51 -2.47
CA PRO A 43 -21.68 -9.95 -2.22
C PRO A 43 -22.51 -10.22 -0.98
N THR A 44 -22.32 -9.42 0.07
CA THR A 44 -23.16 -9.42 1.27
C THR A 44 -23.36 -7.99 1.75
N PRO A 45 -24.35 -7.72 2.61
CA PRO A 45 -24.55 -6.37 3.15
C PRO A 45 -23.37 -5.84 3.98
N ASP A 46 -22.51 -6.73 4.47
CA ASP A 46 -21.38 -6.35 5.31
C ASP A 46 -20.14 -5.94 4.50
N HIS A 47 -20.13 -6.20 3.21
CA HIS A 47 -19.01 -5.81 2.35
C HIS A 47 -18.95 -4.29 2.19
N VAL A 48 -17.73 -3.77 2.13
CA VAL A 48 -17.44 -2.34 1.97
C VAL A 48 -16.74 -2.14 0.62
N TRP A 49 -17.18 -1.13 -0.12
CA TRP A 49 -16.55 -0.79 -1.40
C TRP A 49 -15.26 -0.05 -1.17
N ILE A 50 -14.16 -0.59 -1.70
CA ILE A 50 -12.86 0.08 -1.73
C ILE A 50 -12.74 0.72 -3.11
N GLY A 51 -12.99 2.04 -3.18
CA GLY A 51 -13.03 2.75 -4.46
C GLY A 51 -11.66 3.01 -5.03
N GLU A 52 -11.07 4.13 -4.69
CA GLU A 52 -9.73 4.47 -5.14
C GLU A 52 -8.71 4.00 -4.11
N GLU A 53 -7.72 3.25 -4.57
CA GLU A 53 -6.60 2.81 -3.74
C GLU A 53 -5.40 2.61 -4.64
N TRP A 54 -4.23 3.01 -4.18
CA TRP A 54 -2.99 2.95 -4.96
C TRP A 54 -1.90 2.29 -4.15
N GLU A 55 -1.04 1.56 -4.84
CA GLU A 55 0.13 0.91 -4.25
C GLU A 55 1.35 1.26 -5.06
N ALA A 56 2.43 1.66 -4.38
CA ALA A 56 3.70 1.94 -5.03
C ALA A 56 4.42 0.63 -5.32
N ARG A 57 4.68 0.35 -6.59
CA ARG A 57 5.41 -0.83 -7.05
C ARG A 57 6.43 -0.40 -8.09
N ASP A 58 7.69 -0.75 -7.86
CA ASP A 58 8.77 -0.48 -8.83
C ASP A 58 8.80 0.97 -9.30
N GLY A 59 8.59 1.90 -8.38
CA GLY A 59 8.66 3.33 -8.67
C GLY A 59 7.43 3.92 -9.32
N VAL A 60 6.34 3.17 -9.49
CA VAL A 60 5.09 3.68 -10.07
C VAL A 60 3.91 3.30 -9.16
N TYR A 61 2.84 4.07 -9.28
CA TYR A 61 1.60 3.73 -8.59
C TYR A 61 0.74 2.82 -9.45
N VAL A 62 0.26 1.75 -8.84
CA VAL A 62 -0.66 0.79 -9.45
C VAL A 62 -1.99 0.90 -8.72
N HIS A 63 -3.09 1.01 -9.47
CA HIS A 63 -4.42 1.09 -8.87
C HIS A 63 -4.85 -0.27 -8.36
N THR A 64 -5.21 -0.33 -7.07
CA THR A 64 -5.62 -1.58 -6.42
C THR A 64 -7.05 -1.51 -5.89
N GLY A 65 -7.74 -0.40 -6.09
CA GLY A 65 -9.13 -0.24 -5.67
C GLY A 65 -10.13 -0.82 -6.66
N GLY A 66 -11.40 -0.52 -6.41
CA GLY A 66 -12.47 -0.99 -7.28
C GLY A 66 -12.95 -2.39 -6.95
N HIS A 67 -13.04 -2.73 -5.68
CA HIS A 67 -13.49 -4.05 -5.25
C HIS A 67 -14.22 -3.99 -3.91
N TRP A 68 -14.95 -5.05 -3.62
CA TRP A 68 -15.61 -5.23 -2.33
C TRP A 68 -14.69 -5.94 -1.36
N ALA A 69 -14.70 -5.51 -0.10
CA ALA A 69 -13.87 -6.10 0.95
C ALA A 69 -14.67 -6.28 2.22
N MET A 70 -14.34 -7.32 2.97
CA MET A 70 -14.91 -7.53 4.29
C MET A 70 -14.07 -6.86 5.34
N PRO A 71 -14.71 -6.18 6.33
CA PRO A 71 -13.96 -5.71 7.49
C PRO A 71 -13.23 -6.87 8.18
N PRO A 72 -12.01 -6.66 8.68
CA PRO A 72 -11.27 -7.73 9.36
C PRO A 72 -11.94 -8.19 10.66
N HIS A 73 -12.67 -7.30 11.30
CA HIS A 73 -13.44 -7.61 12.51
C HIS A 73 -14.73 -6.81 12.51
N ARG A 74 -15.72 -7.31 13.24
CA ARG A 74 -16.98 -6.59 13.40
C ARG A 74 -16.74 -5.23 14.04
N GLY A 75 -17.40 -4.19 13.53
CA GLY A 75 -17.27 -2.85 14.04
C GLY A 75 -16.14 -2.04 13.41
N PHE A 76 -15.38 -2.63 12.50
CA PHE A 76 -14.36 -1.88 11.75
C PHE A 76 -14.99 -1.13 10.60
N ILE A 77 -14.51 0.08 10.37
CA ILE A 77 -14.91 0.89 9.22
C ILE A 77 -13.69 1.18 8.34
N TRP A 78 -13.96 1.38 7.06
CA TRP A 78 -12.92 1.73 6.10
C TRP A 78 -12.74 3.23 6.06
N ILE A 79 -11.49 3.67 6.22
CA ILE A 79 -11.10 5.07 6.03
C ILE A 79 -10.36 5.13 4.70
N GLY A 80 -10.95 5.82 3.72
CA GLY A 80 -10.36 5.92 2.40
C GLY A 80 -9.03 6.63 2.39
N GLY A 81 -8.15 6.21 1.48
CA GLY A 81 -6.90 6.90 1.26
C GLY A 81 -7.09 8.21 0.51
N HIS A 82 -6.03 8.98 0.39
CA HIS A 82 -6.09 10.25 -0.33
C HIS A 82 -4.70 10.67 -0.79
N TRP A 83 -4.69 11.58 -1.77
CA TRP A 83 -3.45 12.19 -2.23
C TRP A 83 -3.07 13.36 -1.33
N SER A 84 -1.78 13.45 -1.04
CA SER A 84 -1.23 14.55 -0.26
C SER A 84 -0.08 15.18 -1.03
N ARG A 85 0.07 16.49 -0.93
CA ARG A 85 1.11 17.22 -1.65
C ARG A 85 2.26 17.58 -0.72
N ARG A 86 3.47 17.31 -1.19
CA ARG A 86 4.71 17.68 -0.50
C ARG A 86 5.72 18.23 -1.51
N ARG A 87 6.91 18.62 -1.04
CA ARG A 87 7.95 19.18 -1.90
C ARG A 87 8.27 18.35 -3.13
N GLY A 88 8.25 17.02 -3.00
CA GLY A 88 8.56 16.12 -4.11
C GLY A 88 7.41 15.88 -5.07
N GLY A 89 6.25 16.47 -4.80
CA GLY A 89 5.05 16.27 -5.59
C GLY A 89 3.92 15.65 -4.79
N TRP A 90 3.11 14.84 -5.45
CA TRP A 90 1.99 14.15 -4.82
C TRP A 90 2.39 12.75 -4.40
N TYR A 91 1.87 12.31 -3.26
CA TYR A 91 2.03 10.93 -2.81
C TYR A 91 0.72 10.43 -2.23
N TRP A 92 0.52 9.13 -2.30
CA TRP A 92 -0.72 8.50 -1.82
C TRP A 92 -0.59 8.12 -0.35
N ILE A 93 -1.58 8.50 0.43
CA ILE A 93 -1.75 8.03 1.80
C ILE A 93 -2.75 6.89 1.78
N PRO A 94 -2.33 5.66 2.12
CA PRO A 94 -3.20 4.49 2.00
C PRO A 94 -4.43 4.57 2.90
N GLY A 95 -5.53 4.02 2.40
CA GLY A 95 -6.69 3.78 3.23
C GLY A 95 -6.41 2.68 4.25
N HIS A 96 -7.24 2.60 5.25
CA HIS A 96 -7.05 1.63 6.32
C HIS A 96 -8.35 1.33 7.04
N TRP A 97 -8.38 0.20 7.72
CA TRP A 97 -9.48 -0.14 8.61
C TRP A 97 -9.25 0.46 9.98
N ARG A 98 -10.31 1.00 10.55
CA ARG A 98 -10.26 1.58 11.88
C ARG A 98 -11.38 1.02 12.71
N HIS A 99 -11.10 0.76 13.98
CA HIS A 99 -12.14 0.37 14.93
C HIS A 99 -13.06 1.56 15.17
N ARG A 100 -14.35 1.31 15.17
CA ARG A 100 -15.36 2.34 15.35
C ARG A 100 -15.38 2.90 16.78
#